data_7dff52e187418f28e7fc7d5694305c94
#
_entry.id   7dff52e187418f28e7fc7d5694305c94
#
_cell.length_a   1.000
_cell.length_b   1.000
_cell.length_c   1.000
_cell.angle_alpha   90.00
_cell.angle_beta   90.00
_cell.angle_gamma   90.00
#
_symmetry.space_group_name_H-M   'P 1'
#
loop_
_entity.id
_entity.type
_entity.pdbx_description
1 polymer ?
#
loop_
_entity_poly.entity_id
_entity_poly.type
_entity_poly.pdbx_seq_one_letter_code
_entity_poly.pdbx_strand_id
1 'polypeptide(L)'
;MLIKPLRLFTSVLLAGFFSLSVMLGANAQENESYQTLPLVSITIGKQPLEVEYAYTFEQRAKGLMFRKTLCNQCGMLFKFSGVKKASMWMQNTFLALDVAFITSDGVITDIKAMQPHDLTSVGASQAVVYAVEMNQGWFAKNDIKVGDRLVIKD
;
A
#
# COMPACT_ATOMS: atom_id res chain seq x y z
N MET A 1 27.88 -94.79 -16.00
CA MET A 1 27.60 -94.20 -14.73
C MET A 1 27.97 -92.70 -14.82
N LEU A 2 26.97 -91.86 -15.26
CA LEU A 2 27.18 -90.43 -15.59
C LEU A 2 26.70 -89.60 -14.41
N ILE A 3 27.60 -88.83 -13.81
CA ILE A 3 27.32 -87.90 -12.77
C ILE A 3 27.01 -86.51 -13.45
N LYS A 4 25.80 -86.01 -13.30
CA LYS A 4 25.40 -84.66 -13.79
C LYS A 4 25.86 -83.60 -12.79
N PRO A 5 26.42 -82.46 -13.26
CA PRO A 5 26.74 -81.39 -12.36
C PRO A 5 25.46 -80.49 -12.04
N LEU A 6 25.35 -80.14 -10.79
CA LEU A 6 24.37 -79.29 -10.17
C LEU A 6 24.60 -77.83 -10.59
N ARG A 7 23.62 -77.20 -11.27
CA ARG A 7 23.66 -75.77 -11.62
C ARG A 7 23.17 -74.95 -10.44
N LEU A 8 24.06 -74.15 -9.89
CA LEU A 8 23.75 -73.12 -8.91
C LEU A 8 23.10 -71.95 -9.59
N PHE A 9 21.85 -71.66 -9.24
CA PHE A 9 21.18 -70.42 -9.66
C PHE A 9 21.53 -69.33 -8.63
N THR A 10 22.35 -68.38 -9.05
CA THR A 10 22.57 -67.12 -8.30
C THR A 10 21.46 -66.14 -8.60
N SER A 11 20.55 -65.95 -7.64
CA SER A 11 19.54 -64.92 -7.70
C SER A 11 20.19 -63.55 -7.39
N VAL A 12 20.24 -62.68 -8.42
CA VAL A 12 20.64 -61.30 -8.24
C VAL A 12 19.41 -60.53 -7.76
N LEU A 13 19.41 -60.14 -6.50
CA LEU A 13 18.47 -59.21 -5.90
C LEU A 13 18.80 -57.77 -6.41
N LEU A 14 18.00 -57.26 -7.34
CA LEU A 14 18.08 -55.87 -7.77
C LEU A 14 17.36 -55.00 -6.70
N ALA A 15 18.12 -54.40 -5.80
CA ALA A 15 17.59 -53.41 -4.85
C ALA A 15 17.31 -52.10 -5.61
N GLY A 16 16.03 -51.89 -5.88
CA GLY A 16 15.57 -50.63 -6.46
C GLY A 16 15.65 -49.52 -5.39
N PHE A 17 16.61 -48.62 -5.56
CA PHE A 17 16.62 -47.34 -4.82
C PHE A 17 15.49 -46.45 -5.34
N PHE A 18 14.38 -46.43 -4.59
CA PHE A 18 13.32 -45.45 -4.80
C PHE A 18 13.78 -44.14 -4.14
N SER A 19 14.39 -43.23 -4.92
CA SER A 19 14.74 -41.90 -4.44
C SER A 19 13.47 -41.09 -4.32
N LEU A 20 13.02 -40.92 -3.09
CA LEU A 20 11.93 -40.01 -2.72
C LEU A 20 12.45 -38.57 -2.87
N SER A 21 12.24 -37.97 -4.04
CA SER A 21 12.50 -36.53 -4.27
C SER A 21 11.47 -35.72 -3.48
N VAL A 22 11.86 -35.27 -2.28
CA VAL A 22 11.10 -34.27 -1.53
C VAL A 22 11.19 -32.95 -2.32
N MET A 23 10.15 -32.62 -3.05
CA MET A 23 9.95 -31.30 -3.60
C MET A 23 9.72 -30.36 -2.39
N LEU A 24 10.78 -29.69 -1.90
CA LEU A 24 10.64 -28.51 -1.10
C LEU A 24 10.01 -27.44 -2.00
N GLY A 25 8.69 -27.30 -1.92
CA GLY A 25 8.00 -26.13 -2.42
C GLY A 25 8.55 -24.91 -1.68
N ALA A 26 9.45 -24.17 -2.29
CA ALA A 26 9.79 -22.82 -1.87
C ALA A 26 8.52 -22.00 -2.04
N ASN A 27 7.75 -21.82 -0.96
CA ASN A 27 6.82 -20.73 -0.85
C ASN A 27 7.67 -19.44 -0.93
N ALA A 28 7.84 -18.93 -2.14
CA ALA A 28 8.21 -17.55 -2.36
C ALA A 28 7.05 -16.72 -1.77
N GLN A 29 7.15 -16.41 -0.48
CA GLN A 29 6.40 -15.32 0.10
C GLN A 29 6.89 -14.10 -0.66
N GLU A 30 6.07 -13.62 -1.61
CA GLU A 30 6.21 -12.29 -2.17
C GLU A 30 6.07 -11.32 -1.00
N ASN A 31 7.20 -11.06 -0.37
CA ASN A 31 7.36 -9.96 0.54
C ASN A 31 7.37 -8.71 -0.37
N GLU A 32 6.18 -8.27 -0.82
CA GLU A 32 6.04 -6.92 -1.33
C GLU A 32 6.52 -6.00 -0.22
N SER A 33 7.79 -5.62 -0.29
CA SER A 33 8.34 -4.58 0.54
C SER A 33 7.56 -3.31 0.19
N TYR A 34 6.49 -3.05 0.93
CA TYR A 34 5.87 -1.74 0.90
C TYR A 34 6.96 -0.75 1.24
N GLN A 35 7.40 -0.02 0.23
CA GLN A 35 8.40 1.01 0.41
C GLN A 35 7.78 2.02 1.38
N THR A 36 8.21 1.97 2.63
CA THR A 36 7.75 2.91 3.66
C THR A 36 8.25 4.29 3.24
N LEU A 37 7.32 5.20 2.99
CA LEU A 37 7.67 6.58 2.69
C LEU A 37 8.19 7.26 3.96
N PRO A 38 9.02 8.32 3.83
CA PRO A 38 9.40 9.10 5.00
C PRO A 38 8.15 9.61 5.71
N LEU A 39 8.18 9.60 7.04
CA LEU A 39 7.14 10.19 7.87
C LEU A 39 7.38 11.69 8.00
N VAL A 40 6.30 12.44 8.09
CA VAL A 40 6.31 13.87 8.37
C VAL A 40 5.30 14.18 9.48
N SER A 41 5.73 14.99 10.43
CA SER A 41 4.86 15.50 11.51
C SER A 41 4.01 16.64 10.96
N ILE A 42 2.70 16.52 11.10
CA ILE A 42 1.75 17.56 10.71
C ILE A 42 0.80 17.88 11.86
N THR A 43 0.16 19.04 11.78
CA THR A 43 -1.05 19.32 12.53
C THR A 43 -2.13 19.70 11.53
N ILE A 44 -3.28 19.02 11.55
CA ILE A 44 -4.42 19.35 10.70
C ILE A 44 -5.62 19.69 11.60
N GLY A 45 -6.16 20.90 11.43
CA GLY A 45 -7.08 21.45 12.43
C GLY A 45 -6.39 21.52 13.80
N LYS A 46 -6.85 20.71 14.76
CA LYS A 46 -6.26 20.59 16.10
C LYS A 46 -5.55 19.24 16.34
N GLN A 47 -5.50 18.37 15.33
CA GLN A 47 -4.99 17.02 15.46
C GLN A 47 -3.52 16.93 15.03
N PRO A 48 -2.59 16.62 15.95
CA PRO A 48 -1.22 16.29 15.59
C PRO A 48 -1.16 14.86 15.05
N LEU A 49 -0.41 14.66 13.96
CA LEU A 49 -0.26 13.37 13.27
C LEU A 49 1.17 13.17 12.78
N GLU A 50 1.57 11.93 12.65
CA GLU A 50 2.66 11.50 11.77
C GLU A 50 2.06 10.75 10.59
N VAL A 51 2.29 11.24 9.37
CA VAL A 51 1.76 10.66 8.15
C VAL A 51 2.89 10.39 7.16
N GLU A 52 2.68 9.47 6.25
CA GLU A 52 3.62 9.24 5.16
C GLU A 52 3.67 10.44 4.21
N TYR A 53 4.85 10.72 3.66
CA TYR A 53 5.06 11.89 2.81
C TYR A 53 5.41 11.50 1.38
N ALA A 54 4.46 11.72 0.47
CA ALA A 54 4.59 11.47 -0.97
C ALA A 54 4.90 12.78 -1.70
N TYR A 55 6.16 13.00 -2.07
CA TYR A 55 6.61 14.24 -2.73
C TYR A 55 7.24 14.00 -4.11
N THR A 56 7.70 12.79 -4.45
CA THR A 56 8.12 12.47 -5.82
C THR A 56 6.93 12.11 -6.69
N PHE A 57 7.13 12.09 -8.01
CA PHE A 57 6.08 11.68 -8.94
C PHE A 57 5.64 10.24 -8.67
N GLU A 58 6.60 9.32 -8.54
CA GLU A 58 6.37 7.87 -8.32
C GLU A 58 5.65 7.62 -7.00
N GLN A 59 6.05 8.30 -5.92
CA GLN A 59 5.42 8.21 -4.61
C GLN A 59 3.95 8.64 -4.68
N ARG A 60 3.67 9.80 -5.31
CA ARG A 60 2.30 10.29 -5.49
C ARG A 60 1.47 9.40 -6.41
N ALA A 61 2.07 8.86 -7.48
CA ALA A 61 1.39 7.96 -8.41
C ALA A 61 1.00 6.64 -7.74
N LYS A 62 1.86 6.11 -6.85
CA LYS A 62 1.57 4.90 -6.08
C LYS A 62 0.58 5.17 -4.93
N GLY A 63 0.76 6.24 -4.17
CA GLY A 63 -0.10 6.58 -3.04
C GLY A 63 -0.33 5.39 -2.10
N LEU A 64 -1.58 5.16 -1.71
CA LEU A 64 -2.03 4.05 -0.85
C LEU A 64 -2.45 2.80 -1.63
N MET A 65 -2.10 2.68 -2.92
CA MET A 65 -2.38 1.50 -3.73
C MET A 65 -1.87 0.21 -3.08
N PHE A 66 -2.61 -0.89 -3.31
CA PHE A 66 -2.31 -2.25 -2.86
C PHE A 66 -2.35 -2.48 -1.34
N ARG A 67 -2.64 -1.46 -0.54
CA ARG A 67 -2.79 -1.61 0.91
C ARG A 67 -4.15 -2.19 1.25
N LYS A 68 -4.15 -3.19 2.13
CA LYS A 68 -5.37 -3.84 2.62
C LYS A 68 -5.88 -3.22 3.92
N THR A 69 -5.00 -2.57 4.66
CA THR A 69 -5.31 -1.92 5.94
C THR A 69 -4.55 -0.62 6.09
N LEU A 70 -5.13 0.31 6.84
CA LEU A 70 -4.50 1.56 7.26
C LEU A 70 -4.88 1.77 8.73
N CYS A 71 -3.91 2.05 9.60
CA CYS A 71 -4.20 2.28 11.01
C CYS A 71 -5.08 3.52 11.20
N ASN A 72 -5.77 3.62 12.35
CA ASN A 72 -6.77 4.67 12.60
C ASN A 72 -6.22 6.10 12.49
N GLN A 73 -4.95 6.31 12.82
CA GLN A 73 -4.27 7.61 12.79
C GLN A 73 -3.23 7.69 11.66
N CYS A 74 -3.19 6.69 10.77
CA CYS A 74 -2.31 6.68 9.62
C CYS A 74 -2.97 7.38 8.42
N GLY A 75 -2.13 8.00 7.59
CA GLY A 75 -2.54 8.63 6.36
C GLY A 75 -1.34 8.98 5.51
N MET A 76 -1.59 9.71 4.43
CA MET A 76 -0.54 10.15 3.52
C MET A 76 -0.74 11.62 3.15
N LEU A 77 0.32 12.39 3.31
CA LEU A 77 0.44 13.75 2.80
C LEU A 77 1.08 13.72 1.41
N PHE A 78 0.37 14.22 0.43
CA PHE A 78 0.85 14.42 -0.93
C PHE A 78 1.30 15.87 -1.11
N LYS A 79 2.51 16.08 -1.60
CA LYS A 79 2.98 17.39 -2.05
C LYS A 79 3.04 17.41 -3.58
N PHE A 80 2.23 18.23 -4.20
CA PHE A 80 2.27 18.41 -5.65
C PHE A 80 3.49 19.25 -6.07
N SER A 81 3.94 19.08 -7.32
CA SER A 81 5.11 19.78 -7.85
C SER A 81 4.90 21.29 -8.04
N GLY A 82 3.68 21.76 -7.88
CA GLY A 82 3.30 23.18 -7.99
C GLY A 82 1.83 23.39 -7.68
N VAL A 83 1.41 24.64 -7.68
CA VAL A 83 0.01 25.03 -7.47
C VAL A 83 -0.82 24.59 -8.68
N LYS A 84 -1.83 23.76 -8.47
CA LYS A 84 -2.71 23.25 -9.55
C LYS A 84 -4.06 22.81 -9.02
N LYS A 85 -5.07 22.71 -9.90
CA LYS A 85 -6.28 21.93 -9.61
C LYS A 85 -5.93 20.45 -9.67
N ALA A 86 -5.56 19.89 -8.50
CA ALA A 86 -5.19 18.50 -8.38
C ALA A 86 -6.42 17.61 -8.35
N SER A 87 -6.25 16.34 -8.74
CA SER A 87 -7.26 15.32 -8.59
C SER A 87 -6.63 13.99 -8.17
N MET A 88 -7.42 13.17 -7.48
CA MET A 88 -7.08 11.85 -6.99
C MET A 88 -8.02 10.82 -7.60
N TRP A 89 -7.66 9.56 -7.57
CA TRP A 89 -8.46 8.41 -8.03
C TRP A 89 -8.11 7.19 -7.20
N MET A 90 -8.94 6.16 -7.26
CA MET A 90 -8.80 4.98 -6.39
C MET A 90 -8.33 3.73 -7.15
N GLN A 91 -7.57 3.90 -8.22
CA GLN A 91 -6.98 2.77 -8.94
C GLN A 91 -6.15 1.91 -7.98
N ASN A 92 -6.35 0.60 -8.00
CA ASN A 92 -5.66 -0.38 -7.15
C ASN A 92 -5.70 -0.07 -5.64
N THR A 93 -6.65 0.74 -5.18
CA THR A 93 -6.81 1.12 -3.77
C THR A 93 -8.01 0.40 -3.17
N PHE A 94 -7.75 -0.47 -2.18
CA PHE A 94 -8.77 -1.31 -1.52
C PHE A 94 -9.43 -0.62 -0.32
N LEU A 95 -8.88 0.51 0.10
CA LEU A 95 -9.32 1.26 1.27
C LEU A 95 -10.40 2.28 0.88
N ALA A 96 -11.43 2.44 1.70
CA ALA A 96 -12.31 3.59 1.62
C ALA A 96 -11.59 4.78 2.30
N LEU A 97 -11.38 5.88 1.57
CA LEU A 97 -10.59 7.02 2.01
C LEU A 97 -11.41 8.33 1.92
N ASP A 98 -11.02 9.30 2.74
CA ASP A 98 -11.33 10.71 2.49
C ASP A 98 -10.06 11.43 2.08
N VAL A 99 -10.19 12.37 1.14
CA VAL A 99 -9.12 13.29 0.75
C VAL A 99 -9.47 14.73 1.13
N ALA A 100 -8.55 15.41 1.84
CA ALA A 100 -8.58 16.84 2.05
C ALA A 100 -7.62 17.52 1.07
N PHE A 101 -8.10 18.47 0.25
CA PHE A 101 -7.28 19.29 -0.63
C PHE A 101 -6.92 20.61 0.06
N ILE A 102 -5.65 21.05 -0.11
CA ILE A 102 -5.07 22.09 0.74
C ILE A 102 -4.26 23.07 -0.11
N THR A 103 -4.48 24.34 0.09
CA THR A 103 -3.77 25.45 -0.58
C THR A 103 -2.32 25.58 -0.11
N SER A 104 -1.54 26.44 -0.76
CA SER A 104 -0.15 26.71 -0.39
C SER A 104 0.02 27.38 0.98
N ASP A 105 -1.00 28.09 1.46
CA ASP A 105 -1.05 28.68 2.80
C ASP A 105 -1.68 27.76 3.86
N GLY A 106 -1.92 26.49 3.49
CA GLY A 106 -2.35 25.43 4.39
C GLY A 106 -3.86 25.34 4.63
N VAL A 107 -4.71 26.10 3.92
CA VAL A 107 -6.17 26.07 4.13
C VAL A 107 -6.80 24.88 3.40
N ILE A 108 -7.64 24.11 4.09
CA ILE A 108 -8.44 23.04 3.51
C ILE A 108 -9.55 23.64 2.65
N THR A 109 -9.59 23.32 1.36
CA THR A 109 -10.60 23.81 0.41
C THR A 109 -11.72 22.81 0.18
N ASP A 110 -11.43 21.52 0.28
CA ASP A 110 -12.37 20.42 0.03
C ASP A 110 -12.02 19.24 0.95
N ILE A 111 -13.03 18.51 1.39
CA ILE A 111 -12.91 17.18 1.96
C ILE A 111 -13.89 16.29 1.20
N LYS A 112 -13.42 15.22 0.56
CA LYS A 112 -14.23 14.38 -0.33
C LYS A 112 -13.98 12.90 -0.04
N ALA A 113 -15.07 12.14 0.00
CA ALA A 113 -15.01 10.69 0.12
C ALA A 113 -14.62 10.05 -1.22
N MET A 114 -13.80 8.99 -1.14
CA MET A 114 -13.35 8.20 -2.27
C MET A 114 -13.62 6.71 -1.98
N GLN A 115 -14.25 6.03 -2.95
CA GLN A 115 -14.61 4.62 -2.80
C GLN A 115 -13.53 3.70 -3.37
N PRO A 116 -13.31 2.52 -2.77
CA PRO A 116 -12.35 1.55 -3.29
C PRO A 116 -12.58 1.26 -4.78
N HIS A 117 -11.49 1.22 -5.54
CA HIS A 117 -11.46 0.90 -6.98
C HIS A 117 -12.23 1.86 -7.89
N ASP A 118 -12.77 2.98 -7.38
CA ASP A 118 -13.44 3.98 -8.22
C ASP A 118 -12.38 4.74 -9.04
N LEU A 119 -12.50 4.68 -10.36
CA LEU A 119 -11.63 5.37 -11.30
C LEU A 119 -12.09 6.80 -11.61
N THR A 120 -13.23 7.22 -11.05
CA THR A 120 -13.74 8.59 -11.19
C THR A 120 -12.77 9.55 -10.53
N SER A 121 -12.39 10.59 -11.26
CA SER A 121 -11.48 11.61 -10.75
C SER A 121 -12.16 12.49 -9.70
N VAL A 122 -11.60 12.51 -8.49
CA VAL A 122 -12.04 13.37 -7.38
C VAL A 122 -11.11 14.60 -7.34
N GLY A 123 -11.59 15.74 -7.78
CA GLY A 123 -10.79 16.96 -7.97
C GLY A 123 -10.98 18.01 -6.90
N ALA A 124 -9.95 18.84 -6.68
CA ALA A 124 -10.00 20.04 -5.88
C ALA A 124 -10.86 21.11 -6.56
N SER A 125 -11.64 21.88 -5.78
CA SER A 125 -12.44 23.01 -6.29
C SER A 125 -11.57 24.20 -6.67
N GLN A 126 -10.40 24.33 -6.04
CA GLN A 126 -9.44 25.43 -6.22
C GLN A 126 -8.04 24.89 -6.52
N ALA A 127 -7.09 25.79 -6.78
CA ALA A 127 -5.69 25.46 -6.93
C ALA A 127 -5.06 25.14 -5.56
N VAL A 128 -4.40 23.98 -5.46
CA VAL A 128 -3.84 23.43 -4.22
C VAL A 128 -2.40 22.99 -4.42
N VAL A 129 -1.66 22.81 -3.31
CA VAL A 129 -0.28 22.31 -3.29
C VAL A 129 -0.20 20.96 -2.56
N TYR A 130 -1.15 20.70 -1.65
CA TYR A 130 -1.17 19.49 -0.85
C TYR A 130 -2.50 18.77 -0.93
N ALA A 131 -2.46 17.48 -0.64
CA ALA A 131 -3.63 16.69 -0.26
C ALA A 131 -3.27 15.77 0.91
N VAL A 132 -4.24 15.49 1.78
CA VAL A 132 -4.08 14.51 2.87
C VAL A 132 -5.15 13.44 2.68
N GLU A 133 -4.72 12.18 2.56
CA GLU A 133 -5.61 11.01 2.56
C GLU A 133 -5.62 10.35 3.93
N MET A 134 -6.81 10.07 4.44
CA MET A 134 -7.07 9.36 5.70
C MET A 134 -8.15 8.30 5.51
N ASN A 135 -8.29 7.37 6.46
CA ASN A 135 -9.46 6.47 6.46
C ASN A 135 -10.75 7.28 6.34
N GLN A 136 -11.71 6.76 5.58
CA GLN A 136 -13.01 7.42 5.39
C GLN A 136 -13.70 7.72 6.73
N GLY A 137 -14.23 8.93 6.87
CA GLY A 137 -14.86 9.45 8.08
C GLY A 137 -13.88 10.00 9.12
N TRP A 138 -12.57 9.90 8.90
CA TRP A 138 -11.57 10.36 9.89
C TRP A 138 -11.67 11.86 10.15
N PHE A 139 -11.79 12.69 9.11
CA PHE A 139 -11.89 14.15 9.25
C PHE A 139 -13.13 14.54 10.06
N ALA A 140 -14.29 13.98 9.74
CA ALA A 140 -15.54 14.24 10.46
C ALA A 140 -15.46 13.82 11.94
N LYS A 141 -14.86 12.65 12.21
CA LYS A 141 -14.68 12.13 13.60
C LYS A 141 -13.79 13.03 14.46
N ASN A 142 -12.89 13.78 13.82
CA ASN A 142 -11.95 14.68 14.51
C ASN A 142 -12.34 16.17 14.39
N ASP A 143 -13.60 16.46 14.00
CA ASP A 143 -14.14 17.83 13.86
C ASP A 143 -13.34 18.71 12.88
N ILE A 144 -12.69 18.09 11.87
CA ILE A 144 -11.92 18.79 10.83
C ILE A 144 -12.82 19.08 9.64
N LYS A 145 -12.82 20.33 9.19
CA LYS A 145 -13.70 20.83 8.12
C LYS A 145 -12.97 21.75 7.17
N VAL A 146 -13.62 22.04 6.05
CA VAL A 146 -13.18 23.06 5.11
C VAL A 146 -13.00 24.40 5.83
N GLY A 147 -11.88 25.06 5.57
CA GLY A 147 -11.43 26.27 6.26
C GLY A 147 -10.43 26.04 7.40
N ASP A 148 -10.33 24.81 7.93
CA ASP A 148 -9.26 24.45 8.86
C ASP A 148 -7.89 24.44 8.16
N ARG A 149 -6.82 24.34 8.95
CA ARG A 149 -5.45 24.47 8.45
C ARG A 149 -4.62 23.21 8.67
N LEU A 150 -3.80 22.93 7.67
CA LEU A 150 -2.63 22.07 7.76
C LEU A 150 -1.40 22.90 8.12
N VAL A 151 -0.64 22.43 9.11
CA VAL A 151 0.70 22.92 9.44
C VAL A 151 1.66 21.73 9.36
N ILE A 152 2.70 21.84 8.55
CA ILE A 152 3.79 20.85 8.49
C ILE A 152 4.85 21.32 9.50
N LYS A 153 5.29 20.42 10.37
CA LYS A 153 6.33 20.70 11.37
C LYS A 153 7.68 20.30 10.77
N ASP A 154 8.65 21.19 10.91
CA ASP A 154 10.05 20.94 10.57
C ASP A 154 10.70 19.95 11.56
#